data_22b5c18e7d88569e3a2584fce662b805
#
_entry.id   22b5c18e7d88569e3a2584fce662b805
#
_cell.length_a   1.000
_cell.length_b   1.000
_cell.length_c   1.000
_cell.angle_alpha   90.00
_cell.angle_beta   90.00
_cell.angle_gamma   90.00
#
_symmetry.space_group_name_H-M   'P 1'
#
loop_
_entity.id
_entity.type
_entity.pdbx_description
1 polymer ?
#
loop_
_entity_poly.entity_id
_entity_poly.type
_entity_poly.pdbx_seq_one_letter_code
_entity_poly.pdbx_strand_id
1 'polypeptide(L)'
;KGVFENFNSSLEMGMLSSIAWGFQKGTRPGGKTLHPFLENFDDIKNVLKKIANVGLNEVSFNDLNMHKNVKNGITTKLLYFSNSVVNSSPCLIYDSRVKAYLEEFRPIEFNQTLALMKKWQAQPTFDLYKKYCEEAHECAEKNSLPSAAIEMFMFTAAPGKRPAQHVIK
;
A
#
# COMPACT_ATOMS: atom_id res chain seq x y z
N LYS A 1 15.09 0.74 -14.23
CA LYS A 1 14.64 -0.44 -13.44
C LYS A 1 13.41 -0.07 -12.68
N GLY A 2 12.39 -0.96 -12.67
CA GLY A 2 11.17 -0.78 -11.91
C GLY A 2 11.38 -1.05 -10.40
N VAL A 3 10.40 -0.64 -9.56
CA VAL A 3 10.48 -0.83 -8.10
C VAL A 3 10.56 -2.33 -7.75
N PHE A 4 9.77 -3.19 -8.42
CA PHE A 4 9.84 -4.64 -8.23
C PHE A 4 11.21 -5.24 -8.56
N GLU A 5 11.84 -4.81 -9.66
CA GLU A 5 13.19 -5.26 -10.01
C GLU A 5 14.23 -4.86 -8.96
N ASN A 6 14.05 -3.69 -8.34
CA ASN A 6 14.92 -3.24 -7.26
C ASN A 6 14.75 -4.10 -6.01
N PHE A 7 13.52 -4.52 -5.64
CA PHE A 7 13.31 -5.46 -4.54
C PHE A 7 13.92 -6.84 -4.82
N ASN A 8 13.85 -7.31 -6.08
CA ASN A 8 14.47 -8.58 -6.48
C ASN A 8 16.00 -8.53 -6.42
N SER A 9 16.61 -7.35 -6.58
CA SER A 9 18.06 -7.19 -6.53
C SER A 9 18.60 -6.91 -5.12
N SER A 10 17.88 -6.13 -4.32
CA SER A 10 18.23 -5.80 -2.94
C SER A 10 17.02 -5.22 -2.22
N LEU A 11 16.78 -5.67 -0.98
CA LEU A 11 15.72 -5.14 -0.13
C LEU A 11 15.87 -3.64 0.09
N GLU A 12 17.09 -3.16 0.32
CA GLU A 12 17.41 -1.74 0.52
C GLU A 12 17.04 -0.90 -0.71
N MET A 13 17.44 -1.36 -1.89
CA MET A 13 17.12 -0.67 -3.15
C MET A 13 15.62 -0.67 -3.42
N GLY A 14 14.94 -1.76 -3.11
CA GLY A 14 13.48 -1.87 -3.17
C GLY A 14 12.79 -0.88 -2.26
N MET A 15 13.21 -0.79 -1.00
CA MET A 15 12.68 0.16 -0.01
C MET A 15 12.84 1.62 -0.46
N LEU A 16 14.05 2.00 -0.89
CA LEU A 16 14.32 3.37 -1.35
C LEU A 16 13.52 3.72 -2.62
N SER A 17 13.42 2.80 -3.57
CA SER A 17 12.66 3.03 -4.80
C SER A 17 11.15 3.10 -4.56
N SER A 18 10.60 2.37 -3.57
CA SER A 18 9.20 2.49 -3.16
C SER A 18 8.87 3.89 -2.64
N ILE A 19 9.78 4.47 -1.85
CA ILE A 19 9.64 5.83 -1.36
C ILE A 19 9.71 6.82 -2.52
N ALA A 20 10.71 6.70 -3.40
CA ALA A 20 10.87 7.57 -4.55
C ALA A 20 9.66 7.51 -5.50
N TRP A 21 9.10 6.33 -5.72
CA TRP A 21 7.88 6.14 -6.53
C TRP A 21 6.67 6.85 -5.91
N GLY A 22 6.54 6.84 -4.60
CA GLY A 22 5.44 7.50 -3.88
C GLY A 22 5.49 9.04 -3.93
N PHE A 23 6.62 9.62 -4.32
CA PHE A 23 6.85 11.07 -4.28
C PHE A 23 7.31 11.63 -5.64
N GLN A 24 6.55 11.36 -6.71
CA GLN A 24 6.86 11.77 -8.09
C GLN A 24 7.17 13.27 -8.28
N LYS A 25 6.75 14.13 -7.35
CA LYS A 25 7.05 15.59 -7.36
C LYS A 25 8.08 15.99 -6.29
N GLY A 26 8.95 15.04 -5.90
CA GLY A 26 9.93 15.25 -4.84
C GLY A 26 9.35 15.03 -3.44
N THR A 27 10.23 14.90 -2.46
CA THR A 27 9.86 14.83 -1.05
C THR A 27 9.07 16.09 -0.66
N ARG A 28 8.09 15.95 0.24
CA ARG A 28 7.42 17.13 0.80
C ARG A 28 8.46 18.14 1.25
N PRO A 29 8.21 19.47 1.10
CA PRO A 29 9.15 20.50 1.52
C PRO A 29 9.71 20.22 2.92
N GLY A 30 11.04 20.26 3.06
CA GLY A 30 11.73 19.99 4.32
C GLY A 30 12.02 18.52 4.64
N GLY A 31 11.94 17.60 3.67
CA GLY A 31 12.31 16.19 3.89
C GLY A 31 11.46 15.42 4.91
N LYS A 32 10.29 15.96 5.29
CA LYS A 32 9.43 15.50 6.39
C LYS A 32 8.98 14.03 6.33
N THR A 33 9.22 13.35 5.23
CA THR A 33 8.88 11.93 5.08
C THR A 33 10.13 11.07 4.89
N LEU A 34 11.09 11.55 4.12
CA LEU A 34 12.31 10.80 3.81
C LEU A 34 13.21 10.66 5.05
N HIS A 35 13.44 11.75 5.77
CA HIS A 35 14.32 11.75 6.94
C HIS A 35 13.85 10.76 8.03
N PRO A 36 12.59 10.80 8.50
CA PRO A 36 12.11 9.81 9.47
C PRO A 36 12.11 8.37 8.94
N PHE A 37 11.94 8.17 7.64
CA PHE A 37 12.06 6.85 7.04
C PHE A 37 13.51 6.35 7.11
N LEU A 38 14.48 7.20 6.79
CA LEU A 38 15.90 6.84 6.86
C LEU A 38 16.37 6.60 8.30
N GLU A 39 15.86 7.35 9.28
CA GLU A 39 16.13 7.13 10.71
C GLU A 39 15.68 5.76 11.21
N ASN A 40 14.60 5.21 10.62
CA ASN A 40 14.04 3.92 10.99
C ASN A 40 14.32 2.83 9.95
N PHE A 41 15.27 3.06 9.05
CA PHE A 41 15.49 2.22 7.88
C PHE A 41 15.80 0.76 8.23
N ASP A 42 16.69 0.54 9.17
CA ASP A 42 17.11 -0.81 9.58
C ASP A 42 15.98 -1.55 10.33
N ASP A 43 15.21 -0.86 11.15
CA ASP A 43 14.07 -1.45 11.83
C ASP A 43 12.98 -1.88 10.83
N ILE A 44 12.63 -1.01 9.89
CA ILE A 44 11.68 -1.32 8.82
C ILE A 44 12.18 -2.49 7.97
N LYS A 45 13.48 -2.50 7.62
CA LYS A 45 14.11 -3.60 6.88
C LYS A 45 14.00 -4.93 7.62
N ASN A 46 14.25 -4.93 8.93
CA ASN A 46 14.14 -6.13 9.76
C ASN A 46 12.69 -6.65 9.84
N VAL A 47 11.71 -5.76 9.93
CA VAL A 47 10.29 -6.15 9.88
C VAL A 47 9.93 -6.75 8.51
N LEU A 48 10.36 -6.14 7.39
CA LEU A 48 10.12 -6.69 6.05
C LEU A 48 10.77 -8.06 5.84
N LYS A 49 11.97 -8.30 6.38
CA LYS A 49 12.60 -9.64 6.38
C LYS A 49 11.76 -10.67 7.14
N LYS A 50 11.19 -10.30 8.29
CA LYS A 50 10.28 -11.19 9.03
C LYS A 50 9.03 -11.51 8.20
N ILE A 51 8.43 -10.50 7.59
CA ILE A 51 7.24 -10.67 6.74
C ILE A 51 7.54 -11.59 5.55
N ALA A 52 8.71 -11.46 4.91
CA ALA A 52 9.10 -12.32 3.79
C ALA A 52 9.20 -13.81 4.19
N ASN A 53 9.54 -14.10 5.44
CA ASN A 53 9.69 -15.48 5.94
C ASN A 53 8.37 -16.09 6.43
N VAL A 54 7.48 -15.31 7.05
CA VAL A 54 6.30 -15.86 7.77
C VAL A 54 4.97 -15.26 7.28
N GLY A 55 4.99 -14.38 6.29
CA GLY A 55 3.82 -13.62 5.84
C GLY A 55 3.52 -12.42 6.75
N LEU A 56 2.61 -11.58 6.29
CA LEU A 56 2.13 -10.42 7.05
C LEU A 56 1.15 -10.87 8.13
N ASN A 57 1.38 -10.43 9.35
CA ASN A 57 0.49 -10.61 10.50
C ASN A 57 0.28 -9.28 11.23
N GLU A 58 -0.61 -9.27 12.22
CA GLU A 58 -0.99 -8.06 12.96
C GLU A 58 0.21 -7.40 13.64
N VAL A 59 1.09 -8.19 14.26
CA VAL A 59 2.27 -7.66 14.96
C VAL A 59 3.20 -6.94 13.98
N SER A 60 3.57 -7.60 12.88
CA SER A 60 4.47 -7.00 11.88
C SER A 60 3.84 -5.83 11.13
N PHE A 61 2.52 -5.83 10.91
CA PHE A 61 1.80 -4.69 10.35
C PHE A 61 1.84 -3.47 11.28
N ASN A 62 1.59 -3.70 12.57
CA ASN A 62 1.64 -2.65 13.59
C ASN A 62 3.07 -2.14 13.78
N ASP A 63 4.07 -3.01 13.78
CA ASP A 63 5.49 -2.62 13.85
C ASP A 63 5.86 -1.66 12.70
N LEU A 64 5.44 -1.95 11.45
CA LEU A 64 5.66 -1.05 10.31
C LEU A 64 4.97 0.31 10.50
N ASN A 65 3.77 0.34 11.09
CA ASN A 65 2.98 1.55 11.27
C ASN A 65 3.37 2.38 12.50
N MET A 66 4.10 1.81 13.46
CA MET A 66 4.56 2.52 14.66
C MET A 66 5.63 3.56 14.36
N HIS A 67 6.38 3.41 13.26
CA HIS A 67 7.45 4.34 12.92
C HIS A 67 6.89 5.73 12.60
N LYS A 68 7.32 6.71 13.36
CA LYS A 68 6.87 8.11 13.26
C LYS A 68 7.04 8.63 11.83
N ASN A 69 5.95 9.10 11.23
CA ASN A 69 5.88 9.60 9.85
C ASN A 69 6.00 8.55 8.72
N VAL A 70 6.17 7.27 9.02
CA VAL A 70 5.91 6.20 8.05
C VAL A 70 4.41 5.98 8.04
N LYS A 71 3.70 6.73 7.18
CA LYS A 71 2.23 6.65 7.09
C LYS A 71 1.82 5.53 6.12
N ASN A 72 0.61 5.03 6.27
CA ASN A 72 0.00 3.92 5.53
C ASN A 72 0.32 3.85 4.05
N GLY A 73 0.31 4.99 3.35
CA GLY A 73 0.67 5.01 1.95
C GLY A 73 2.10 4.53 1.68
N ILE A 74 3.00 4.61 2.68
CA ILE A 74 4.36 4.05 2.59
C ILE A 74 4.35 2.57 2.99
N THR A 75 3.76 2.24 4.12
CA THR A 75 3.66 0.86 4.62
C THR A 75 3.05 -0.06 3.55
N THR A 76 1.90 0.29 3.02
CA THR A 76 1.22 -0.55 2.03
C THR A 76 1.96 -0.62 0.68
N LYS A 77 2.72 0.41 0.30
CA LYS A 77 3.62 0.36 -0.86
C LYS A 77 4.81 -0.57 -0.64
N LEU A 78 5.42 -0.51 0.54
CA LEU A 78 6.49 -1.45 0.89
C LEU A 78 6.00 -2.89 0.82
N LEU A 79 4.82 -3.18 1.39
CA LEU A 79 4.20 -4.51 1.35
C LEU A 79 3.86 -4.95 -0.08
N TYR A 80 3.29 -4.06 -0.89
CA TYR A 80 2.96 -4.33 -2.28
C TYR A 80 4.21 -4.64 -3.11
N PHE A 81 5.20 -3.75 -3.09
CA PHE A 81 6.39 -3.89 -3.93
C PHE A 81 7.34 -5.00 -3.45
N SER A 82 7.28 -5.40 -2.19
CA SER A 82 8.01 -6.58 -1.68
C SER A 82 7.27 -7.91 -1.95
N ASN A 83 6.16 -7.89 -2.71
CA ASN A 83 5.33 -9.06 -2.97
C ASN A 83 4.88 -9.78 -1.69
N SER A 84 4.65 -9.03 -0.61
CA SER A 84 4.16 -9.58 0.64
C SER A 84 2.74 -10.14 0.47
N VAL A 85 2.39 -11.12 1.29
CA VAL A 85 1.05 -11.73 1.32
C VAL A 85 0.44 -11.62 2.71
N VAL A 86 -0.88 -11.51 2.76
CA VAL A 86 -1.68 -11.58 3.98
C VAL A 86 -2.79 -12.60 3.76
N ASN A 87 -2.83 -13.66 4.59
CA ASN A 87 -3.81 -14.72 4.49
C ASN A 87 -3.98 -15.27 3.04
N SER A 88 -2.85 -15.55 2.38
CA SER A 88 -2.75 -16.00 0.98
C SER A 88 -3.14 -14.98 -0.09
N SER A 89 -3.64 -13.80 0.28
CA SER A 89 -3.95 -12.72 -0.66
C SER A 89 -2.74 -11.81 -0.85
N PRO A 90 -2.45 -11.33 -2.07
CA PRO A 90 -1.40 -10.35 -2.31
C PRO A 90 -1.66 -9.06 -1.55
N CYS A 91 -0.64 -8.49 -0.91
CA CYS A 91 -0.73 -7.16 -0.32
C CYS A 91 -0.87 -6.11 -1.42
N LEU A 92 -1.82 -5.18 -1.28
CA LEU A 92 -2.13 -4.13 -2.23
C LEU A 92 -1.89 -2.75 -1.63
N ILE A 93 -1.77 -1.72 -2.48
CA ILE A 93 -1.65 -0.35 -2.00
C ILE A 93 -3.02 0.12 -1.48
N TYR A 94 -3.04 0.56 -0.23
CA TYR A 94 -4.20 1.20 0.40
C TYR A 94 -3.83 2.65 0.74
N ASP A 95 -4.09 3.55 -0.17
CA ASP A 95 -3.81 4.97 -0.01
C ASP A 95 -5.09 5.83 0.08
N SER A 96 -4.92 7.14 0.13
CA SER A 96 -6.06 8.06 0.24
C SER A 96 -6.99 8.04 -0.98
N ARG A 97 -6.51 7.64 -2.16
CA ARG A 97 -7.35 7.53 -3.36
C ARG A 97 -8.20 6.27 -3.34
N VAL A 98 -7.60 5.13 -3.01
CA VAL A 98 -8.34 3.87 -2.82
C VAL A 98 -9.39 4.04 -1.73
N LYS A 99 -9.01 4.67 -0.59
CA LYS A 99 -9.96 4.99 0.48
C LYS A 99 -11.12 5.87 -0.03
N ALA A 100 -10.82 6.95 -0.77
CA ALA A 100 -11.83 7.85 -1.32
C ALA A 100 -12.78 7.13 -2.29
N TYR A 101 -12.26 6.21 -3.12
CA TYR A 101 -13.09 5.38 -3.98
C TYR A 101 -14.08 4.52 -3.18
N LEU A 102 -13.60 3.82 -2.17
CA LEU A 102 -14.43 2.96 -1.32
C LEU A 102 -15.49 3.76 -0.56
N GLU A 103 -15.16 4.94 -0.04
CA GLU A 103 -16.10 5.83 0.66
C GLU A 103 -17.21 6.36 -0.25
N GLU A 104 -16.88 6.73 -1.48
CA GLU A 104 -17.81 7.32 -2.45
C GLU A 104 -18.72 6.29 -3.11
N PHE A 105 -18.13 5.24 -3.67
CA PHE A 105 -18.88 4.29 -4.50
C PHE A 105 -19.44 3.10 -3.72
N ARG A 106 -18.88 2.79 -2.56
CA ARG A 106 -19.33 1.73 -1.65
C ARG A 106 -19.63 0.40 -2.37
N PRO A 107 -18.67 -0.13 -3.16
CA PRO A 107 -18.93 -1.32 -3.97
C PRO A 107 -19.25 -2.53 -3.08
N ILE A 108 -20.24 -3.33 -3.48
CA ILE A 108 -20.77 -4.45 -2.67
C ILE A 108 -19.72 -5.54 -2.44
N GLU A 109 -18.77 -5.66 -3.34
CA GLU A 109 -17.64 -6.59 -3.27
C GLU A 109 -16.71 -6.30 -2.09
N PHE A 110 -16.77 -5.08 -1.53
CA PHE A 110 -15.96 -4.60 -0.41
C PHE A 110 -16.78 -4.36 0.86
N ASN A 111 -17.86 -5.13 1.06
CA ASN A 111 -18.80 -4.90 2.16
C ASN A 111 -18.16 -5.08 3.54
N GLN A 112 -17.24 -6.02 3.73
CA GLN A 112 -16.55 -6.23 5.01
C GLN A 112 -15.50 -5.14 5.26
N THR A 113 -14.73 -4.76 4.23
CA THR A 113 -13.84 -3.59 4.29
C THR A 113 -14.60 -2.34 4.68
N LEU A 114 -15.74 -2.08 4.02
CA LEU A 114 -16.61 -0.92 4.30
C LEU A 114 -17.17 -0.95 5.72
N ALA A 115 -17.52 -2.12 6.26
CA ALA A 115 -17.98 -2.27 7.64
C ALA A 115 -16.88 -1.94 8.67
N LEU A 116 -15.61 -2.23 8.35
CA LEU A 116 -14.47 -1.93 9.21
C LEU A 116 -13.96 -0.48 9.05
N MET A 117 -14.31 0.21 7.97
CA MET A 117 -13.89 1.60 7.72
C MET A 117 -14.57 2.55 8.71
N LYS A 118 -13.76 3.32 9.45
CA LYS A 118 -14.25 4.38 10.32
C LYS A 118 -13.96 5.74 9.69
N LYS A 119 -14.97 6.63 9.66
CA LYS A 119 -14.88 7.96 9.02
C LYS A 119 -13.68 8.79 9.47
N TRP A 120 -13.25 8.64 10.72
CA TRP A 120 -12.17 9.42 11.34
C TRP A 120 -10.82 8.71 11.36
N GLN A 121 -10.75 7.49 10.85
CA GLN A 121 -9.53 6.70 10.92
C GLN A 121 -8.57 7.09 9.80
N ALA A 122 -7.50 7.77 10.18
CA ALA A 122 -6.46 8.18 9.24
C ALA A 122 -5.64 6.99 8.71
N GLN A 123 -5.61 5.88 9.47
CA GLN A 123 -4.82 4.68 9.16
C GLN A 123 -5.70 3.42 9.24
N PRO A 124 -5.57 2.43 8.31
CA PRO A 124 -6.26 1.17 8.44
C PRO A 124 -5.74 0.41 9.67
N THR A 125 -6.63 -0.28 10.36
CA THR A 125 -6.22 -1.38 11.24
C THR A 125 -5.71 -2.55 10.40
N PHE A 126 -5.02 -3.49 11.02
CA PHE A 126 -4.63 -4.73 10.36
C PHE A 126 -5.83 -5.47 9.76
N ASP A 127 -6.93 -5.60 10.53
CA ASP A 127 -8.14 -6.28 10.08
C ASP A 127 -8.76 -5.62 8.84
N LEU A 128 -8.85 -4.28 8.83
CA LEU A 128 -9.32 -3.54 7.66
C LEU A 128 -8.43 -3.80 6.45
N TYR A 129 -7.12 -3.68 6.62
CA TYR A 129 -6.16 -3.87 5.53
C TYR A 129 -6.19 -5.30 4.99
N LYS A 130 -6.23 -6.28 5.88
CA LYS A 130 -6.38 -7.69 5.52
C LYS A 130 -7.64 -7.93 4.71
N LYS A 131 -8.80 -7.45 5.19
CA LYS A 131 -10.09 -7.61 4.48
C LYS A 131 -10.06 -6.94 3.11
N TYR A 132 -9.49 -5.76 3.01
CA TYR A 132 -9.31 -5.08 1.72
C TYR A 132 -8.53 -5.93 0.72
N CYS A 133 -7.41 -6.52 1.14
CA CYS A 133 -6.62 -7.38 0.27
C CYS A 133 -7.38 -8.66 -0.13
N GLU A 134 -8.08 -9.29 0.82
CA GLU A 134 -8.90 -10.49 0.59
C GLU A 134 -10.02 -10.21 -0.42
N GLU A 135 -10.85 -9.19 -0.18
CA GLU A 135 -11.97 -8.83 -1.06
C GLU A 135 -11.52 -8.38 -2.45
N ALA A 136 -10.40 -7.65 -2.54
CA ALA A 136 -9.82 -7.28 -3.83
C ALA A 136 -9.31 -8.52 -4.60
N HIS A 137 -8.71 -9.47 -3.89
CA HIS A 137 -8.26 -10.74 -4.50
C HIS A 137 -9.44 -11.57 -5.00
N GLU A 138 -10.48 -11.76 -4.18
CA GLU A 138 -11.71 -12.46 -4.57
C GLU A 138 -12.40 -11.80 -5.77
N CYS A 139 -12.47 -10.46 -5.79
CA CYS A 139 -13.03 -9.71 -6.92
C CYS A 139 -12.20 -9.93 -8.19
N ALA A 140 -10.89 -9.95 -8.08
CA ALA A 140 -9.98 -10.19 -9.20
C ALA A 140 -10.14 -11.61 -9.77
N GLU A 141 -10.18 -12.63 -8.90
CA GLU A 141 -10.38 -14.03 -9.31
C GLU A 141 -11.70 -14.22 -10.07
N LYS A 142 -12.80 -13.67 -9.55
CA LYS A 142 -14.13 -13.72 -10.21
C LYS A 142 -14.12 -13.11 -11.62
N ASN A 143 -13.24 -12.15 -11.87
CA ASN A 143 -13.13 -11.45 -13.15
C ASN A 143 -11.92 -11.91 -13.99
N SER A 144 -11.19 -12.93 -13.55
CA SER A 144 -9.97 -13.42 -14.22
C SER A 144 -8.91 -12.31 -14.42
N LEU A 145 -8.75 -11.46 -13.41
CA LEU A 145 -7.82 -10.33 -13.40
C LEU A 145 -6.77 -10.50 -12.28
N PRO A 146 -5.59 -9.87 -12.39
CA PRO A 146 -4.68 -9.76 -11.25
C PRO A 146 -5.26 -8.79 -10.20
N SER A 147 -5.03 -9.06 -8.90
CA SER A 147 -5.53 -8.21 -7.80
C SER A 147 -5.08 -6.74 -7.92
N ALA A 148 -3.88 -6.50 -8.44
CA ALA A 148 -3.37 -5.16 -8.73
C ALA A 148 -4.22 -4.38 -9.75
N ALA A 149 -4.95 -5.06 -10.63
CA ALA A 149 -5.85 -4.38 -11.58
C ALA A 149 -7.06 -3.78 -10.85
N ILE A 150 -7.57 -4.45 -9.82
CA ILE A 150 -8.67 -3.94 -8.98
C ILE A 150 -8.22 -2.70 -8.22
N GLU A 151 -7.02 -2.73 -7.60
CA GLU A 151 -6.44 -1.58 -6.91
C GLU A 151 -6.23 -0.40 -7.87
N MET A 152 -5.63 -0.64 -9.05
CA MET A 152 -5.39 0.38 -10.06
C MET A 152 -6.70 0.99 -10.58
N PHE A 153 -7.75 0.19 -10.76
CA PHE A 153 -9.08 0.68 -11.11
C PHE A 153 -9.62 1.64 -10.04
N MET A 154 -9.61 1.23 -8.76
CA MET A 154 -10.06 2.09 -7.66
C MET A 154 -9.24 3.37 -7.56
N PHE A 155 -7.91 3.26 -7.69
CA PHE A 155 -7.02 4.43 -7.69
C PHE A 155 -7.34 5.41 -8.82
N THR A 156 -7.64 4.90 -10.01
CA THR A 156 -7.90 5.73 -11.20
C THR A 156 -9.30 6.34 -11.19
N ALA A 157 -10.30 5.58 -10.74
CA ALA A 157 -11.70 6.00 -10.69
C ALA A 157 -12.05 6.84 -9.44
N ALA A 158 -11.14 6.95 -8.46
CA ALA A 158 -11.37 7.72 -7.24
C ALA A 158 -11.75 9.18 -7.52
N PRO A 159 -12.73 9.75 -6.79
CA PRO A 159 -13.10 11.14 -6.92
C PRO A 159 -11.93 12.07 -6.54
N GLY A 160 -11.85 13.24 -7.19
CA GLY A 160 -10.80 14.23 -6.94
C GLY A 160 -9.89 14.46 -8.15
N LYS A 161 -8.93 15.39 -8.04
CA LYS A 161 -8.07 15.82 -9.15
C LYS A 161 -7.46 14.63 -9.87
N ARG A 162 -7.94 14.32 -11.09
CA ARG A 162 -7.29 13.38 -11.99
C ARG A 162 -5.81 13.76 -12.08
N PRO A 163 -4.86 12.82 -11.96
CA PRO A 163 -3.48 13.12 -12.33
C PRO A 163 -3.50 13.68 -13.75
N ALA A 164 -2.76 14.76 -14.00
CA ALA A 164 -2.66 15.33 -15.33
C ALA A 164 -2.32 14.20 -16.29
N GLN A 165 -3.18 14.00 -17.30
CA GLN A 165 -2.90 13.04 -18.35
C GLN A 165 -1.58 13.45 -18.99
N HIS A 166 -0.52 12.71 -18.74
CA HIS A 166 0.65 12.80 -19.58
C HIS A 166 0.24 12.21 -20.92
N VAL A 167 -0.18 13.09 -21.84
CA VAL A 167 -0.26 12.78 -23.24
C VAL A 167 1.16 12.38 -23.65
N ILE A 168 1.37 11.09 -23.81
CA ILE A 168 2.55 10.57 -24.48
C ILE A 168 2.41 11.04 -25.93
N LYS A 169 3.20 12.07 -26.29
CA LYS A 169 3.41 12.47 -27.68
C LYS A 169 4.49 11.61 -28.28
#